data_2e2686aecf043e6435b3505971825ccb
#
_entry.id   2e2686aecf043e6435b3505971825ccb
#
_cell.length_a   1.000
_cell.length_b   1.000
_cell.length_c   1.000
_cell.angle_alpha   90.00
_cell.angle_beta   90.00
_cell.angle_gamma   90.00
#
_symmetry.space_group_name_H-M   'P 1'
#
loop_
_entity.id
_entity.type
_entity.pdbx_description
1 polymer ?
#
loop_
_entity_poly.entity_id
_entity_poly.type
_entity_poly.pdbx_seq_one_letter_code
_entity_poly.pdbx_strand_id
1 'polypeptide(L)'
;MKGTPTVPEAVIVSTARSPIGRAGKGSMTQLRPDDLATTIVRAALDKVPQLDPATIDDLMVGCAQPAGEQGYNLARVIAVKLGLDTLPGTTVNRYCSSSLQTTRMAFHAIRAGEGDVFVSAGVECVSRYGKGRSDGLPDTHNPDFAEALERTAKRAETNEPWHDPRQESAVPDIYIAMGQTAENLAYAKKVSRQVQDEFGVRSQNLAEEAIASGFWAREITPVTLPDGTVVEKDDGPRKGVTLEAVANLKPVFRPDGTVTAGNCCPLNDGAAAVVIMSDTRARDLGITPLARIVSTGVSALSPEIMGLGPVEASRQALSRARMTIDDVDLAEINEAFAAQVVPSAADLGLGWEKLNVNGGAIAVGHPFGMTGARITTTLVNSLSWHDRQIGLETMCVGGGQGMAMVIERMS
;
A
#
# COMPACT_ATOMS: atom_id res chain seq x y z
N MET A 1 -26.47 4.16 -37.87
CA MET A 1 -25.18 3.58 -37.50
C MET A 1 -25.09 3.69 -35.98
N LYS A 2 -25.12 2.58 -35.23
CA LYS A 2 -24.83 2.62 -33.79
C LYS A 2 -23.33 2.95 -33.69
N GLY A 3 -22.98 4.12 -33.13
CA GLY A 3 -21.59 4.48 -32.88
C GLY A 3 -20.90 3.35 -32.11
N THR A 4 -19.60 3.13 -32.39
CA THR A 4 -18.78 2.19 -31.60
C THR A 4 -18.94 2.58 -30.14
N PRO A 5 -19.36 1.67 -29.22
CA PRO A 5 -19.48 2.03 -27.81
C PRO A 5 -18.11 2.51 -27.31
N THR A 6 -18.07 3.71 -26.79
CA THR A 6 -16.86 4.22 -26.13
C THR A 6 -16.64 3.38 -24.87
N VAL A 7 -15.43 2.85 -24.71
CA VAL A 7 -15.05 2.09 -23.50
C VAL A 7 -15.11 3.05 -22.31
N PRO A 8 -15.88 2.75 -21.26
CA PRO A 8 -16.02 3.66 -20.12
C PRO A 8 -14.67 3.86 -19.41
N GLU A 9 -14.45 5.06 -18.88
CA GLU A 9 -13.30 5.38 -18.05
C GLU A 9 -13.62 5.04 -16.58
N ALA A 10 -12.64 4.50 -15.86
CA ALA A 10 -12.77 4.27 -14.43
C ALA A 10 -12.30 5.51 -13.66
N VAL A 11 -13.18 6.09 -12.86
CA VAL A 11 -12.90 7.30 -12.10
C VAL A 11 -13.04 7.06 -10.59
N ILE A 12 -12.14 7.66 -9.82
CA ILE A 12 -12.18 7.69 -8.36
C ILE A 12 -13.06 8.87 -7.96
N VAL A 13 -14.11 8.60 -7.19
CA VAL A 13 -15.06 9.64 -6.77
C VAL A 13 -15.01 9.94 -5.28
N SER A 14 -14.50 9.02 -4.48
CA SER A 14 -14.34 9.20 -3.04
C SER A 14 -13.20 8.34 -2.49
N THR A 15 -12.57 8.84 -1.44
CA THR A 15 -11.57 8.11 -0.66
C THR A 15 -11.74 8.37 0.83
N ALA A 16 -11.39 7.38 1.66
CA ALA A 16 -11.32 7.52 3.10
C ALA A 16 -10.23 6.60 3.67
N ARG A 17 -9.57 7.04 4.75
CA ARG A 17 -8.69 6.16 5.52
C ARG A 17 -8.84 6.39 7.03
N SER A 18 -8.55 5.37 7.81
CA SER A 18 -8.40 5.49 9.26
C SER A 18 -7.08 6.19 9.61
N PRO A 19 -6.89 6.62 10.85
CA PRO A 19 -5.56 6.70 11.44
C PRO A 19 -4.80 5.39 11.24
N ILE A 20 -3.49 5.42 11.33
CA ILE A 20 -2.64 4.24 11.31
C ILE A 20 -2.05 4.03 12.70
N GLY A 21 -2.46 2.93 13.36
CA GLY A 21 -1.98 2.53 14.67
C GLY A 21 -0.67 1.75 14.62
N ARG A 22 0.16 1.86 15.65
CA ARG A 22 1.33 0.97 15.82
C ARG A 22 0.90 -0.37 16.38
N ALA A 23 1.22 -1.45 15.69
CA ALA A 23 0.84 -2.78 16.12
C ALA A 23 1.38 -3.13 17.53
N GLY A 24 0.54 -3.80 18.31
CA GLY A 24 0.86 -4.32 19.64
C GLY A 24 0.94 -3.29 20.77
N LYS A 25 1.08 -1.98 20.47
CA LYS A 25 1.23 -0.94 21.49
C LYS A 25 0.67 0.44 21.09
N GLY A 26 0.03 0.54 19.95
CA GLY A 26 -0.54 1.79 19.47
C GLY A 26 -2.00 1.97 19.87
N SER A 27 -2.58 3.04 19.33
CA SER A 27 -3.92 3.52 19.68
C SER A 27 -5.05 2.55 19.28
N MET A 28 -4.86 1.73 18.23
CA MET A 28 -5.95 0.94 17.62
C MET A 28 -5.86 -0.59 17.88
N THR A 29 -5.03 -1.04 18.81
CA THR A 29 -4.76 -2.47 19.09
C THR A 29 -5.99 -3.29 19.42
N GLN A 30 -7.06 -2.67 19.90
CA GLN A 30 -8.30 -3.34 20.30
C GLN A 30 -9.36 -3.39 19.18
N LEU A 31 -9.16 -2.64 18.08
CA LEU A 31 -10.12 -2.63 16.98
C LEU A 31 -10.05 -3.92 16.17
N ARG A 32 -11.21 -4.50 15.93
CA ARG A 32 -11.35 -5.62 15.00
C ARG A 32 -11.22 -5.12 13.57
N PRO A 33 -10.58 -5.89 12.68
CA PRO A 33 -10.37 -5.49 11.28
C PRO A 33 -11.70 -5.29 10.52
N ASP A 34 -12.69 -6.13 10.78
CA ASP A 34 -14.02 -6.03 10.17
C ASP A 34 -14.78 -4.77 10.63
N ASP A 35 -14.68 -4.39 11.91
CA ASP A 35 -15.27 -3.16 12.44
C ASP A 35 -14.58 -1.92 11.84
N LEU A 36 -13.26 -1.91 11.85
CA LEU A 36 -12.46 -0.82 11.32
C LEU A 36 -12.74 -0.60 9.82
N ALA A 37 -12.70 -1.67 9.02
CA ALA A 37 -12.96 -1.58 7.59
C ALA A 37 -14.40 -1.16 7.29
N THR A 38 -15.39 -1.65 8.04
CA THR A 38 -16.81 -1.23 7.90
C THR A 38 -16.95 0.28 8.12
N THR A 39 -16.30 0.82 9.16
CA THR A 39 -16.31 2.26 9.47
C THR A 39 -15.74 3.08 8.31
N ILE A 40 -14.63 2.63 7.73
CA ILE A 40 -13.93 3.39 6.68
C ILE A 40 -14.65 3.26 5.31
N VAL A 41 -15.21 2.09 4.99
CA VAL A 41 -16.04 1.94 3.78
C VAL A 41 -17.27 2.84 3.89
N ARG A 42 -17.96 2.86 5.03
CA ARG A 42 -19.08 3.77 5.28
C ARG A 42 -18.67 5.23 5.07
N ALA A 43 -17.57 5.65 5.67
CA ALA A 43 -17.08 7.02 5.55
C ALA A 43 -16.72 7.41 4.09
N ALA A 44 -16.26 6.46 3.28
CA ALA A 44 -16.05 6.71 1.85
C ALA A 44 -17.37 6.87 1.09
N LEU A 45 -18.38 6.06 1.41
CA LEU A 45 -19.73 6.15 0.82
C LEU A 45 -20.46 7.42 1.23
N ASP A 46 -20.34 7.84 2.49
CA ASP A 46 -20.99 9.06 3.02
C ASP A 46 -20.51 10.34 2.32
N LYS A 47 -19.33 10.31 1.69
CA LYS A 47 -18.82 11.45 0.88
C LYS A 47 -19.47 11.58 -0.50
N VAL A 48 -20.20 10.58 -0.94
CA VAL A 48 -20.94 10.56 -2.23
C VAL A 48 -22.42 10.21 -2.01
N PRO A 49 -23.17 11.06 -1.30
CA PRO A 49 -24.57 10.80 -0.92
C PRO A 49 -25.52 10.62 -2.12
N GLN A 50 -25.09 11.00 -3.32
CA GLN A 50 -25.85 10.79 -4.55
C GLN A 50 -25.83 9.31 -5.00
N LEU A 51 -24.87 8.51 -4.51
CA LEU A 51 -24.78 7.10 -4.80
C LEU A 51 -25.70 6.32 -3.84
N ASP A 52 -26.66 5.58 -4.40
CA ASP A 52 -27.38 4.57 -3.63
C ASP A 52 -26.46 3.34 -3.43
N PRO A 53 -26.08 3.01 -2.19
CA PRO A 53 -25.20 1.87 -1.92
C PRO A 53 -25.74 0.52 -2.41
N ALA A 54 -27.05 0.38 -2.58
CA ALA A 54 -27.67 -0.82 -3.13
C ALA A 54 -27.34 -1.05 -4.63
N THR A 55 -26.79 -0.04 -5.31
CA THR A 55 -26.37 -0.11 -6.72
C THR A 55 -24.88 -0.41 -6.91
N ILE A 56 -24.15 -0.71 -5.86
CA ILE A 56 -22.74 -1.12 -5.94
C ILE A 56 -22.66 -2.54 -6.46
N ASP A 57 -21.85 -2.76 -7.50
CA ASP A 57 -21.70 -4.05 -8.15
C ASP A 57 -20.88 -5.06 -7.33
N ASP A 58 -19.78 -4.60 -6.70
CA ASP A 58 -18.95 -5.47 -5.83
C ASP A 58 -18.16 -4.67 -4.78
N LEU A 59 -17.96 -5.28 -3.61
CA LEU A 59 -17.04 -4.84 -2.56
C LEU A 59 -15.79 -5.72 -2.58
N MET A 60 -14.67 -5.16 -3.00
CA MET A 60 -13.39 -5.85 -3.09
C MET A 60 -12.47 -5.39 -1.97
N VAL A 61 -12.07 -6.29 -1.06
CA VAL A 61 -11.26 -5.95 0.12
C VAL A 61 -9.90 -6.62 0.06
N GLY A 62 -8.84 -5.82 0.06
CA GLY A 62 -7.47 -6.28 0.18
C GLY A 62 -7.10 -6.60 1.63
N CYS A 63 -6.54 -7.80 1.86
CA CYS A 63 -6.02 -8.22 3.15
C CYS A 63 -4.83 -9.16 2.93
N ALA A 64 -3.69 -8.86 3.56
CA ALA A 64 -2.47 -9.66 3.36
C ALA A 64 -2.48 -10.95 4.17
N GLN A 65 -3.18 -10.99 5.30
CA GLN A 65 -3.32 -12.15 6.17
C GLN A 65 -4.80 -12.49 6.40
N PRO A 66 -5.52 -13.00 5.37
CA PRO A 66 -6.97 -13.21 5.42
C PRO A 66 -7.32 -14.48 6.24
N ALA A 67 -7.01 -14.47 7.54
CA ALA A 67 -7.27 -15.56 8.46
C ALA A 67 -7.72 -15.04 9.84
N GLY A 68 -8.30 -15.87 10.66
CA GLY A 68 -8.83 -15.49 11.98
C GLY A 68 -9.92 -14.42 11.84
N GLU A 69 -9.76 -13.29 12.53
CA GLU A 69 -10.71 -12.16 12.46
C GLU A 69 -10.71 -11.49 11.08
N GLN A 70 -9.68 -11.69 10.23
CA GLN A 70 -9.58 -11.24 8.86
C GLN A 70 -10.02 -12.30 7.83
N GLY A 71 -10.49 -13.44 8.30
CA GLY A 71 -10.97 -14.55 7.48
C GLY A 71 -12.43 -14.47 7.04
N TYR A 72 -13.01 -15.61 6.70
CA TYR A 72 -14.44 -15.78 6.33
C TYR A 72 -14.91 -14.91 5.15
N ASN A 73 -14.06 -14.67 4.16
CA ASN A 73 -14.31 -13.66 3.14
C ASN A 73 -14.67 -12.31 3.78
N LEU A 74 -13.67 -11.65 4.33
CA LEU A 74 -13.79 -10.40 5.08
C LEU A 74 -14.65 -9.36 4.37
N ALA A 75 -14.59 -9.29 3.02
CA ALA A 75 -15.43 -8.37 2.25
C ALA A 75 -16.93 -8.63 2.45
N ARG A 76 -17.36 -9.91 2.49
CA ARG A 76 -18.76 -10.23 2.77
C ARG A 76 -19.16 -9.91 4.21
N VAL A 77 -18.26 -10.12 5.17
CA VAL A 77 -18.51 -9.71 6.56
C VAL A 77 -18.76 -8.21 6.62
N ILE A 78 -17.95 -7.41 5.95
CA ILE A 78 -18.10 -5.96 5.90
C ILE A 78 -19.41 -5.55 5.20
N ALA A 79 -19.76 -6.13 4.05
CA ALA A 79 -21.00 -5.83 3.34
C ALA A 79 -22.24 -6.07 4.21
N VAL A 80 -22.30 -7.20 4.91
CA VAL A 80 -23.40 -7.52 5.85
C VAL A 80 -23.43 -6.54 7.03
N LYS A 81 -22.26 -6.17 7.59
CA LYS A 81 -22.18 -5.16 8.66
C LYS A 81 -22.59 -3.76 8.21
N LEU A 82 -22.47 -3.44 6.93
CA LEU A 82 -23.00 -2.21 6.34
C LEU A 82 -24.53 -2.22 6.18
N GLY A 83 -25.16 -3.40 6.31
CA GLY A 83 -26.58 -3.61 6.02
C GLY A 83 -26.88 -3.82 4.53
N LEU A 84 -25.86 -4.17 3.75
CA LEU A 84 -25.93 -4.38 2.29
C LEU A 84 -25.92 -5.88 1.96
N ASP A 85 -26.95 -6.60 2.36
CA ASP A 85 -27.00 -8.06 2.23
C ASP A 85 -26.98 -8.58 0.79
N THR A 86 -27.36 -7.75 -0.17
CA THR A 86 -27.32 -8.05 -1.60
C THR A 86 -25.99 -7.71 -2.27
N LEU A 87 -25.13 -6.96 -1.61
CA LEU A 87 -23.82 -6.58 -2.14
C LEU A 87 -22.85 -7.76 -2.09
N PRO A 88 -22.38 -8.30 -3.22
CA PRO A 88 -21.34 -9.33 -3.22
C PRO A 88 -20.03 -8.78 -2.65
N GLY A 89 -19.12 -9.68 -2.31
CA GLY A 89 -17.83 -9.26 -1.79
C GLY A 89 -16.76 -10.30 -1.99
N THR A 90 -15.54 -9.85 -2.31
CA THR A 90 -14.37 -10.71 -2.45
C THR A 90 -13.19 -10.18 -1.65
N THR A 91 -12.48 -11.09 -0.98
CA THR A 91 -11.23 -10.76 -0.26
C THR A 91 -10.03 -11.18 -1.10
N VAL A 92 -9.11 -10.26 -1.32
CA VAL A 92 -7.97 -10.43 -2.22
C VAL A 92 -6.66 -10.33 -1.44
N ASN A 93 -5.77 -11.29 -1.66
CA ASN A 93 -4.40 -11.26 -1.14
C ASN A 93 -3.40 -11.07 -2.29
N ARG A 94 -2.69 -9.95 -2.27
CA ARG A 94 -1.43 -9.70 -2.96
C ARG A 94 -0.48 -8.99 -1.99
N TYR A 95 -0.38 -9.52 -0.76
CA TYR A 95 0.40 -8.94 0.33
C TYR A 95 0.24 -7.41 0.43
N CYS A 96 1.34 -6.66 0.40
CA CYS A 96 1.36 -5.19 0.54
C CYS A 96 0.47 -4.45 -0.48
N SER A 97 0.22 -5.01 -1.66
CA SER A 97 -0.58 -4.38 -2.72
C SER A 97 -2.01 -4.91 -2.82
N SER A 98 -2.51 -5.58 -1.79
CA SER A 98 -3.84 -6.20 -1.86
C SER A 98 -4.94 -5.21 -2.22
N SER A 99 -4.97 -4.01 -1.64
CA SER A 99 -5.98 -3.00 -1.99
C SER A 99 -5.67 -2.23 -3.28
N LEU A 100 -4.44 -2.17 -3.74
CA LEU A 100 -4.15 -1.70 -5.09
C LEU A 100 -4.60 -2.73 -6.15
N GLN A 101 -4.50 -4.03 -5.82
CA GLN A 101 -5.06 -5.08 -6.67
C GLN A 101 -6.58 -5.00 -6.75
N THR A 102 -7.29 -4.68 -5.66
CA THR A 102 -8.75 -4.49 -5.71
C THR A 102 -9.13 -3.25 -6.54
N THR A 103 -8.38 -2.15 -6.45
CA THR A 103 -8.53 -0.98 -7.33
C THR A 103 -8.33 -1.35 -8.80
N ARG A 104 -7.30 -2.16 -9.12
CA ARG A 104 -7.05 -2.67 -10.47
C ARG A 104 -8.18 -3.58 -10.97
N MET A 105 -8.78 -4.40 -10.11
CA MET A 105 -9.92 -5.24 -10.49
C MET A 105 -11.14 -4.39 -10.84
N ALA A 106 -11.48 -3.39 -10.04
CA ALA A 106 -12.53 -2.43 -10.32
C ALA A 106 -12.30 -1.68 -11.65
N PHE A 107 -11.07 -1.19 -11.88
CA PHE A 107 -10.67 -0.57 -13.15
C PHE A 107 -10.93 -1.50 -14.33
N HIS A 108 -10.53 -2.77 -14.25
CA HIS A 108 -10.72 -3.72 -15.34
C HIS A 108 -12.20 -4.09 -15.56
N ALA A 109 -12.98 -4.26 -14.49
CA ALA A 109 -14.40 -4.57 -14.55
C ALA A 109 -15.17 -3.45 -15.28
N ILE A 110 -14.94 -2.19 -14.90
CA ILE A 110 -15.52 -1.01 -15.57
C ILE A 110 -15.12 -0.97 -17.04
N ARG A 111 -13.83 -1.12 -17.35
CA ARG A 111 -13.34 -1.09 -18.74
C ARG A 111 -13.85 -2.25 -19.58
N ALA A 112 -14.20 -3.38 -18.97
CA ALA A 112 -14.82 -4.54 -19.62
C ALA A 112 -16.34 -4.41 -19.76
N GLY A 113 -16.97 -3.43 -19.11
CA GLY A 113 -18.43 -3.27 -19.09
C GLY A 113 -19.15 -4.28 -18.20
N GLU A 114 -18.44 -4.82 -17.16
CA GLU A 114 -18.99 -5.81 -16.23
C GLU A 114 -19.79 -5.16 -15.09
N GLY A 115 -19.61 -3.86 -14.85
CA GLY A 115 -20.34 -3.08 -13.85
C GLY A 115 -19.92 -1.61 -13.90
N ASP A 116 -20.60 -0.79 -13.12
CA ASP A 116 -20.42 0.66 -13.11
C ASP A 116 -19.90 1.20 -11.79
N VAL A 117 -20.10 0.50 -10.65
CA VAL A 117 -19.75 1.02 -9.31
C VAL A 117 -19.11 -0.07 -8.46
N PHE A 118 -17.91 0.21 -7.98
CA PHE A 118 -17.12 -0.71 -7.14
C PHE A 118 -16.56 0.01 -5.92
N VAL A 119 -16.49 -0.71 -4.80
CA VAL A 119 -15.75 -0.26 -3.63
C VAL A 119 -14.48 -1.10 -3.51
N SER A 120 -13.34 -0.44 -3.64
CA SER A 120 -12.02 -1.01 -3.38
C SER A 120 -11.58 -0.57 -1.99
N ALA A 121 -11.41 -1.52 -1.08
CA ALA A 121 -10.97 -1.26 0.28
C ALA A 121 -9.78 -2.14 0.66
N GLY A 122 -9.15 -1.81 1.76
CA GLY A 122 -8.09 -2.63 2.33
C GLY A 122 -7.98 -2.45 3.82
N VAL A 123 -7.60 -3.52 4.51
CA VAL A 123 -7.41 -3.51 5.96
C VAL A 123 -6.32 -4.48 6.37
N GLU A 124 -5.59 -4.09 7.39
CA GLU A 124 -4.70 -4.98 8.12
C GLU A 124 -4.69 -4.57 9.59
N CYS A 125 -4.87 -5.52 10.49
CA CYS A 125 -4.72 -5.33 11.93
C CYS A 125 -3.67 -6.30 12.46
N VAL A 126 -2.39 -5.92 12.36
CA VAL A 126 -1.27 -6.76 12.81
C VAL A 126 -1.33 -7.03 14.31
N SER A 127 -1.88 -6.10 15.10
CA SER A 127 -2.17 -6.30 16.53
C SER A 127 -3.08 -7.49 16.81
N ARG A 128 -3.88 -7.90 15.83
CA ARG A 128 -4.86 -9.00 15.94
C ARG A 128 -4.37 -10.33 15.37
N TYR A 129 -3.15 -10.42 14.88
CA TYR A 129 -2.59 -11.65 14.30
C TYR A 129 -2.55 -12.83 15.27
N GLY A 130 -2.52 -12.58 16.56
CA GLY A 130 -2.70 -13.62 17.59
C GLY A 130 -4.06 -14.32 17.56
N LYS A 131 -5.06 -13.77 16.85
CA LYS A 131 -6.37 -14.37 16.62
C LYS A 131 -6.44 -15.20 15.33
N GLY A 132 -5.34 -15.41 14.67
CA GLY A 132 -5.17 -16.18 13.44
C GLY A 132 -4.52 -15.38 12.32
N ARG A 133 -3.53 -15.96 11.68
CA ARG A 133 -2.90 -15.46 10.46
C ARG A 133 -2.69 -16.61 9.49
N SER A 134 -2.67 -16.35 8.21
CA SER A 134 -2.51 -17.39 7.18
C SER A 134 -1.08 -17.89 7.05
N ASP A 135 -0.09 -17.02 7.30
CA ASP A 135 1.33 -17.35 7.18
C ASP A 135 1.98 -17.64 8.55
N GLY A 136 3.05 -18.42 8.54
CA GLY A 136 3.89 -18.67 9.71
C GLY A 136 3.34 -19.67 10.72
N LEU A 137 2.44 -20.56 10.29
CA LEU A 137 2.13 -21.78 11.03
C LEU A 137 3.27 -22.78 10.90
N PRO A 138 3.58 -23.58 11.94
CA PRO A 138 4.58 -24.62 11.84
C PRO A 138 4.26 -25.61 10.70
N ASP A 139 5.30 -26.14 10.07
CA ASP A 139 5.23 -27.21 9.07
C ASP A 139 4.34 -26.93 7.84
N THR A 140 4.10 -25.66 7.52
CA THR A 140 3.31 -25.26 6.35
C THR A 140 4.15 -24.82 5.16
N HIS A 141 5.46 -24.65 5.33
CA HIS A 141 6.35 -24.35 4.22
C HIS A 141 6.57 -25.58 3.35
N ASN A 142 6.56 -25.41 2.04
CA ASN A 142 6.85 -26.50 1.12
C ASN A 142 8.33 -26.93 1.26
N PRO A 143 8.61 -28.23 1.49
CA PRO A 143 9.97 -28.75 1.70
C PRO A 143 10.91 -28.54 0.52
N ASP A 144 10.40 -28.30 -0.70
CA ASP A 144 11.23 -27.99 -1.86
C ASP A 144 12.05 -26.68 -1.70
N PHE A 145 11.68 -25.85 -0.73
CA PHE A 145 12.38 -24.60 -0.40
C PHE A 145 13.32 -24.73 0.80
N ALA A 146 13.54 -25.92 1.37
CA ALA A 146 14.35 -26.10 2.57
C ALA A 146 15.77 -25.53 2.43
N GLU A 147 16.48 -25.86 1.33
CA GLU A 147 17.81 -25.33 1.05
C GLU A 147 17.83 -23.79 0.90
N ALA A 148 16.75 -23.22 0.34
CA ALA A 148 16.63 -21.78 0.20
C ALA A 148 16.48 -21.08 1.56
N LEU A 149 15.67 -21.68 2.46
CA LEU A 149 15.52 -21.22 3.84
C LEU A 149 16.85 -21.30 4.62
N GLU A 150 17.63 -22.37 4.47
CA GLU A 150 18.94 -22.51 5.10
C GLU A 150 19.93 -21.43 4.63
N ARG A 151 19.98 -21.16 3.32
CA ARG A 151 20.81 -20.08 2.77
C ARG A 151 20.44 -18.73 3.35
N THR A 152 19.14 -18.45 3.47
CA THR A 152 18.64 -17.20 4.08
C THR A 152 19.00 -17.11 5.55
N ALA A 153 18.81 -18.19 6.32
CA ALA A 153 19.15 -18.25 7.73
C ALA A 153 20.66 -18.02 7.96
N LYS A 154 21.50 -18.71 7.21
CA LYS A 154 22.97 -18.52 7.29
C LYS A 154 23.35 -17.07 6.99
N ARG A 155 22.79 -16.47 5.93
CA ARG A 155 23.06 -15.07 5.56
C ARG A 155 22.58 -14.09 6.64
N ALA A 156 21.47 -14.38 7.30
CA ALA A 156 20.97 -13.58 8.42
C ALA A 156 21.94 -13.54 9.61
N GLU A 157 22.68 -14.62 9.85
CA GLU A 157 23.67 -14.73 10.95
C GLU A 157 25.02 -14.14 10.58
N THR A 158 25.49 -14.38 9.35
CA THR A 158 26.85 -14.06 8.91
C THR A 158 26.97 -12.73 8.18
N ASN A 159 25.85 -12.12 7.77
CA ASN A 159 25.78 -10.95 6.90
C ASN A 159 26.54 -11.14 5.57
N GLU A 160 26.62 -12.39 5.07
CA GLU A 160 27.21 -12.69 3.77
C GLU A 160 26.51 -11.94 2.63
N PRO A 161 27.27 -11.52 1.60
CA PRO A 161 26.72 -10.89 0.40
C PRO A 161 25.61 -11.71 -0.26
N TRP A 162 24.59 -11.04 -0.76
CA TRP A 162 23.55 -11.68 -1.56
C TRP A 162 24.05 -11.91 -2.99
N HIS A 163 23.84 -13.13 -3.48
CA HIS A 163 24.00 -13.54 -4.87
C HIS A 163 22.69 -14.13 -5.36
N ASP A 164 22.37 -13.93 -6.64
CA ASP A 164 21.15 -14.51 -7.22
C ASP A 164 21.28 -16.03 -7.29
N PRO A 165 20.46 -16.79 -6.53
CA PRO A 165 20.55 -18.25 -6.51
C PRO A 165 20.26 -18.89 -7.88
N ARG A 166 19.57 -18.21 -8.78
CA ARG A 166 19.32 -18.70 -10.15
C ARG A 166 20.60 -18.82 -10.99
N GLN A 167 21.64 -18.06 -10.68
CA GLN A 167 22.95 -18.22 -11.33
C GLN A 167 23.60 -19.57 -11.06
N GLU A 168 23.21 -20.19 -9.93
CA GLU A 168 23.65 -21.53 -9.52
C GLU A 168 22.56 -22.59 -9.72
N SER A 169 21.51 -22.27 -10.50
CA SER A 169 20.33 -23.12 -10.72
C SER A 169 19.54 -23.49 -9.45
N ALA A 170 19.77 -22.75 -8.37
CA ALA A 170 19.08 -22.96 -7.11
C ALA A 170 17.75 -22.20 -7.04
N VAL A 171 16.82 -22.69 -6.21
CA VAL A 171 15.50 -22.07 -5.99
C VAL A 171 15.65 -20.88 -5.04
N PRO A 172 15.12 -19.69 -5.36
CA PRO A 172 15.06 -18.56 -4.43
C PRO A 172 14.13 -18.85 -3.24
N ASP A 173 14.42 -18.23 -2.10
CA ASP A 173 13.58 -18.35 -0.90
C ASP A 173 12.29 -17.52 -1.04
N ILE A 174 11.16 -18.20 -1.27
CA ILE A 174 9.83 -17.57 -1.39
C ILE A 174 9.28 -17.15 -0.02
N TYR A 175 9.76 -17.77 1.07
CA TYR A 175 9.30 -17.51 2.44
C TYR A 175 10.19 -16.50 3.17
N ILE A 176 11.15 -15.89 2.49
CA ILE A 176 12.10 -14.94 3.06
C ILE A 176 11.41 -13.79 3.80
N ALA A 177 11.87 -13.48 5.00
CA ALA A 177 11.40 -12.34 5.76
C ALA A 177 11.76 -11.01 5.07
N MET A 178 10.84 -10.05 5.07
CA MET A 178 10.99 -8.79 4.30
C MET A 178 12.23 -7.98 4.69
N GLY A 179 12.61 -7.96 5.97
CA GLY A 179 13.85 -7.30 6.39
C GLY A 179 15.11 -7.92 5.80
N GLN A 180 15.11 -9.23 5.57
CA GLN A 180 16.22 -9.92 4.90
C GLN A 180 16.31 -9.51 3.42
N THR A 181 15.17 -9.30 2.75
CA THR A 181 15.14 -8.80 1.37
C THR A 181 15.69 -7.38 1.27
N ALA A 182 15.41 -6.54 2.27
CA ALA A 182 15.91 -5.18 2.34
C ALA A 182 17.44 -5.13 2.49
N GLU A 183 18.01 -5.97 3.36
CA GLU A 183 19.46 -6.09 3.51
C GLU A 183 20.14 -6.66 2.24
N ASN A 184 19.52 -7.68 1.59
CA ASN A 184 19.99 -8.18 0.30
C ASN A 184 20.07 -7.06 -0.74
N LEU A 185 19.01 -6.25 -0.79
CA LEU A 185 18.90 -5.17 -1.76
C LEU A 185 19.86 -4.01 -1.46
N ALA A 186 20.00 -3.64 -0.19
CA ALA A 186 21.00 -2.64 0.23
C ALA A 186 22.40 -3.03 -0.23
N TYR A 187 22.77 -4.32 -0.09
CA TYR A 187 24.03 -4.84 -0.60
C TYR A 187 24.10 -4.78 -2.13
N ALA A 188 23.12 -5.38 -2.82
CA ALA A 188 23.12 -5.52 -4.28
C ALA A 188 23.14 -4.16 -5.02
N LYS A 189 22.46 -3.16 -4.45
CA LYS A 189 22.37 -1.80 -5.01
C LYS A 189 23.36 -0.82 -4.36
N LYS A 190 24.17 -1.27 -3.42
CA LYS A 190 25.17 -0.45 -2.70
C LYS A 190 24.54 0.76 -2.02
N VAL A 191 23.36 0.58 -1.42
CA VAL A 191 22.66 1.64 -0.67
C VAL A 191 23.25 1.70 0.73
N SER A 192 24.03 2.72 1.04
CA SER A 192 24.68 2.87 2.34
C SER A 192 23.67 3.09 3.46
N ARG A 193 24.06 2.76 4.69
CA ARG A 193 23.29 3.07 5.89
C ARG A 193 22.94 4.56 5.99
N GLN A 194 23.89 5.42 5.67
CA GLN A 194 23.69 6.88 5.72
C GLN A 194 22.57 7.32 4.79
N VAL A 195 22.57 6.88 3.53
CA VAL A 195 21.53 7.24 2.54
C VAL A 195 20.16 6.72 2.98
N GLN A 196 20.10 5.52 3.58
CA GLN A 196 18.85 4.98 4.13
C GLN A 196 18.33 5.85 5.30
N ASP A 197 19.22 6.26 6.19
CA ASP A 197 18.86 7.12 7.32
C ASP A 197 18.44 8.53 6.87
N GLU A 198 19.13 9.13 5.88
CA GLU A 198 18.73 10.40 5.25
C GLU A 198 17.32 10.34 4.69
N PHE A 199 16.99 9.25 4.00
CA PHE A 199 15.64 9.04 3.47
C PHE A 199 14.60 8.87 4.58
N GLY A 200 14.92 8.11 5.64
CA GLY A 200 14.04 7.94 6.80
C GLY A 200 13.75 9.26 7.54
N VAL A 201 14.79 10.07 7.76
CA VAL A 201 14.68 11.43 8.35
C VAL A 201 13.81 12.31 7.45
N ARG A 202 14.05 12.30 6.15
CA ARG A 202 13.22 13.04 5.18
C ARG A 202 11.75 12.66 5.30
N SER A 203 11.41 11.36 5.31
CA SER A 203 10.03 10.89 5.45
C SER A 203 9.36 11.43 6.72
N GLN A 204 10.06 11.40 7.86
CA GLN A 204 9.55 11.92 9.12
C GLN A 204 9.35 13.43 9.11
N ASN A 205 10.30 14.19 8.58
CA ASN A 205 10.24 15.66 8.57
C ASN A 205 9.13 16.15 7.62
N LEU A 206 8.99 15.53 6.44
CA LEU A 206 7.88 15.85 5.52
C LEU A 206 6.52 15.49 6.14
N ALA A 207 6.43 14.38 6.89
CA ALA A 207 5.19 14.04 7.58
C ALA A 207 4.87 15.05 8.71
N GLU A 208 5.87 15.56 9.42
CA GLU A 208 5.69 16.63 10.43
C GLU A 208 5.18 17.92 9.77
N GLU A 209 5.76 18.34 8.66
CA GLU A 209 5.31 19.49 7.88
C GLU A 209 3.89 19.31 7.34
N ALA A 210 3.56 18.12 6.84
CA ALA A 210 2.23 17.78 6.34
C ALA A 210 1.17 17.75 7.45
N ILE A 211 1.54 17.35 8.68
CA ILE A 211 0.68 17.47 9.87
C ILE A 211 0.47 18.95 10.21
N ALA A 212 1.52 19.75 10.24
CA ALA A 212 1.44 21.16 10.60
C ALA A 212 0.62 21.97 9.60
N SER A 213 0.71 21.65 8.31
CA SER A 213 -0.09 22.29 7.24
C SER A 213 -1.55 21.81 7.16
N GLY A 214 -1.91 20.72 7.87
CA GLY A 214 -3.26 20.14 7.84
C GLY A 214 -3.49 19.14 6.69
N PHE A 215 -2.47 18.79 5.92
CA PHE A 215 -2.61 17.83 4.81
C PHE A 215 -3.14 16.48 5.29
N TRP A 216 -2.52 15.87 6.31
CA TRP A 216 -2.94 14.57 6.82
C TRP A 216 -4.34 14.58 7.44
N ALA A 217 -4.78 15.67 8.06
CA ALA A 217 -6.13 15.80 8.61
C ALA A 217 -7.21 15.76 7.51
N ARG A 218 -6.86 16.09 6.27
CA ARG A 218 -7.78 16.07 5.12
C ARG A 218 -8.25 14.66 4.75
N GLU A 219 -7.42 13.65 4.95
CA GLU A 219 -7.72 12.28 4.52
C GLU A 219 -8.09 11.33 5.67
N ILE A 220 -7.73 11.67 6.91
CA ILE A 220 -8.00 10.82 8.07
C ILE A 220 -9.48 10.94 8.45
N THR A 221 -10.14 9.79 8.52
CA THR A 221 -11.46 9.65 9.17
C THR A 221 -11.24 9.19 10.60
N PRO A 222 -11.65 9.97 11.62
CA PRO A 222 -11.55 9.55 13.01
C PRO A 222 -12.28 8.23 13.27
N VAL A 223 -11.73 7.39 14.14
CA VAL A 223 -12.36 6.12 14.54
C VAL A 223 -12.59 6.09 16.04
N THR A 224 -13.73 5.57 16.45
CA THR A 224 -14.09 5.45 17.87
C THR A 224 -13.77 4.03 18.34
N LEU A 225 -13.01 3.94 19.42
CA LEU A 225 -12.66 2.67 20.07
C LEU A 225 -13.84 2.12 20.90
N PRO A 226 -13.82 0.84 21.29
CA PRO A 226 -14.87 0.25 22.11
C PRO A 226 -15.12 0.94 23.46
N ASP A 227 -14.12 1.63 24.00
CA ASP A 227 -14.23 2.40 25.25
C ASP A 227 -14.72 3.86 25.05
N GLY A 228 -15.04 4.23 23.81
CA GLY A 228 -15.51 5.59 23.45
C GLY A 228 -14.38 6.56 23.11
N THR A 229 -13.12 6.19 23.23
CA THR A 229 -11.98 7.04 22.84
C THR A 229 -11.99 7.26 21.33
N VAL A 230 -11.78 8.49 20.89
CA VAL A 230 -11.66 8.85 19.48
C VAL A 230 -10.18 8.95 19.08
N VAL A 231 -9.79 8.18 18.08
CA VAL A 231 -8.46 8.23 17.48
C VAL A 231 -8.55 8.97 16.15
N GLU A 232 -7.78 10.05 16.01
CA GLU A 232 -7.84 10.97 14.85
C GLU A 232 -6.46 11.27 14.24
N LYS A 233 -5.40 10.62 14.72
CA LYS A 233 -4.01 10.85 14.30
C LYS A 233 -3.28 9.53 14.12
N ASP A 234 -2.33 9.51 13.19
CA ASP A 234 -1.39 8.41 13.02
C ASP A 234 -0.42 8.34 14.22
N ASP A 235 -0.11 7.13 14.69
CA ASP A 235 0.82 6.89 15.82
C ASP A 235 2.30 7.04 15.45
N GLY A 236 2.60 6.98 14.15
CA GLY A 236 3.97 6.83 13.65
C GLY A 236 4.82 8.09 13.65
N PRO A 237 4.28 9.26 13.21
CA PRO A 237 5.07 10.48 13.05
C PRO A 237 5.72 10.96 14.35
N ARG A 238 6.97 11.39 14.26
CA ARG A 238 7.78 11.88 15.38
C ARG A 238 8.35 13.25 15.06
N LYS A 239 8.23 14.16 16.01
CA LYS A 239 8.74 15.52 15.86
C LYS A 239 10.26 15.57 15.95
N GLY A 240 10.86 16.40 15.08
CA GLY A 240 12.27 16.79 15.18
C GLY A 240 13.24 15.63 15.01
N VAL A 241 12.94 14.67 14.14
CA VAL A 241 13.86 13.57 13.85
C VAL A 241 15.08 14.10 13.10
N THR A 242 16.28 13.77 13.62
CA THR A 242 17.57 14.19 13.05
C THR A 242 18.40 13.01 12.60
N LEU A 243 19.30 13.24 11.65
CA LEU A 243 20.22 12.22 11.16
C LEU A 243 21.13 11.68 12.29
N GLU A 244 21.60 12.55 13.17
CA GLU A 244 22.40 12.17 14.33
C GLU A 244 21.66 11.17 15.25
N ALA A 245 20.37 11.43 15.51
CA ALA A 245 19.55 10.55 16.36
C ALA A 245 19.36 9.17 15.73
N VAL A 246 19.07 9.09 14.43
CA VAL A 246 18.83 7.81 13.75
C VAL A 246 20.12 7.04 13.47
N ALA A 247 21.24 7.71 13.28
CA ALA A 247 22.55 7.07 13.05
C ALA A 247 22.98 6.14 14.21
N ASN A 248 22.51 6.42 15.43
CA ASN A 248 22.80 5.60 16.62
C ASN A 248 21.90 4.37 16.77
N LEU A 249 20.90 4.19 15.92
CA LEU A 249 20.00 3.02 15.97
C LEU A 249 20.71 1.75 15.53
N LYS A 250 20.46 0.67 16.26
CA LYS A 250 21.04 -0.65 15.93
C LYS A 250 20.31 -1.29 14.76
N PRO A 251 21.02 -2.06 13.91
CA PRO A 251 20.40 -2.93 12.92
C PRO A 251 19.39 -3.89 13.54
N VAL A 252 18.30 -4.18 12.79
CA VAL A 252 17.19 -5.00 13.30
C VAL A 252 17.24 -6.44 12.78
N PHE A 253 17.74 -6.66 11.56
CA PHE A 253 17.58 -7.93 10.84
C PHE A 253 18.86 -8.74 10.73
N ARG A 254 20.04 -8.10 10.77
CA ARG A 254 21.36 -8.79 10.73
C ARG A 254 22.30 -8.13 11.73
N PRO A 255 23.29 -8.86 12.27
CA PRO A 255 24.36 -8.24 13.04
C PRO A 255 24.99 -7.10 12.28
N ASP A 256 25.70 -6.63 11.79
CA ASP A 256 26.26 -5.51 11.02
C ASP A 256 25.40 -5.09 9.80
N GLY A 257 24.07 -5.23 9.90
CA GLY A 257 23.12 -4.80 8.86
C GLY A 257 22.97 -3.29 8.77
N THR A 258 22.17 -2.85 7.79
CA THR A 258 21.94 -1.42 7.52
C THR A 258 20.52 -0.97 7.83
N VAL A 259 19.58 -1.90 7.93
CA VAL A 259 18.15 -1.61 8.17
C VAL A 259 17.88 -1.45 9.66
N THR A 260 17.29 -0.32 10.04
CA THR A 260 16.98 0.03 11.44
C THR A 260 15.54 0.50 11.58
N ALA A 261 15.09 0.70 12.81
CA ALA A 261 13.80 1.30 13.11
C ALA A 261 13.65 2.77 12.63
N GLY A 262 14.73 3.41 12.20
CA GLY A 262 14.72 4.77 11.64
C GLY A 262 14.56 4.83 10.13
N ASN A 263 14.78 3.71 9.43
CA ASN A 263 14.79 3.67 7.98
C ASN A 263 13.90 2.54 7.38
N CYS A 264 13.00 1.99 8.20
CA CYS A 264 11.96 1.04 7.77
C CYS A 264 10.60 1.38 8.40
N CYS A 265 9.51 0.94 7.75
CA CYS A 265 8.17 1.09 8.31
C CYS A 265 7.97 0.19 9.54
N PRO A 266 7.18 0.61 10.54
CA PRO A 266 6.75 -0.26 11.63
C PRO A 266 5.65 -1.23 11.17
N LEU A 267 5.30 -2.21 12.03
CA LEU A 267 4.07 -3.00 11.89
C LEU A 267 2.87 -2.17 12.37
N ASN A 268 1.77 -2.24 11.64
CA ASN A 268 0.66 -1.32 11.81
C ASN A 268 -0.73 -1.95 11.68
N ASP A 269 -1.71 -1.22 12.20
CA ASP A 269 -3.14 -1.45 12.07
C ASP A 269 -3.78 -0.29 11.29
N GLY A 270 -4.69 -0.59 10.36
CA GLY A 270 -5.37 0.48 9.61
C GLY A 270 -6.28 -0.05 8.50
N ALA A 271 -7.15 0.81 7.99
CA ALA A 271 -8.03 0.55 6.87
C ALA A 271 -8.17 1.77 5.96
N ALA A 272 -8.40 1.52 4.67
CA ALA A 272 -8.69 2.55 3.67
C ALA A 272 -9.71 2.05 2.65
N ALA A 273 -10.43 2.96 2.01
CA ALA A 273 -11.41 2.65 0.98
C ALA A 273 -11.41 3.71 -0.12
N VAL A 274 -11.67 3.26 -1.35
CA VAL A 274 -11.75 4.06 -2.57
C VAL A 274 -13.05 3.67 -3.28
N VAL A 275 -13.91 4.62 -3.57
CA VAL A 275 -15.11 4.41 -4.40
C VAL A 275 -14.76 4.71 -5.85
N ILE A 276 -14.97 3.75 -6.72
CA ILE A 276 -14.61 3.80 -8.14
C ILE A 276 -15.87 3.55 -8.96
N MET A 277 -16.08 4.35 -9.99
CA MET A 277 -17.22 4.15 -10.89
C MET A 277 -16.86 4.46 -12.34
N SER A 278 -17.76 4.10 -13.26
CA SER A 278 -17.64 4.56 -14.65
C SER A 278 -17.84 6.08 -14.72
N ASP A 279 -17.13 6.74 -15.63
CA ASP A 279 -17.28 8.19 -15.87
C ASP A 279 -18.72 8.54 -16.31
N THR A 280 -19.39 7.62 -16.98
CA THR A 280 -20.80 7.74 -17.35
C THR A 280 -21.69 7.73 -16.11
N ARG A 281 -21.48 6.79 -15.20
CA ARG A 281 -22.25 6.72 -13.95
C ARG A 281 -22.01 7.92 -13.06
N ALA A 282 -20.77 8.39 -12.94
CA ALA A 282 -20.44 9.61 -12.19
C ALA A 282 -21.21 10.83 -12.74
N ARG A 283 -21.24 10.97 -14.07
CA ARG A 283 -21.98 12.05 -14.76
C ARG A 283 -23.48 11.95 -14.51
N ASP A 284 -24.06 10.76 -14.62
CA ASP A 284 -25.51 10.53 -14.43
C ASP A 284 -25.95 10.85 -13.01
N LEU A 285 -25.09 10.64 -12.02
CA LEU A 285 -25.33 10.96 -10.62
C LEU A 285 -24.94 12.40 -10.25
N GLY A 286 -24.34 13.17 -11.16
CA GLY A 286 -23.85 14.52 -10.88
C GLY A 286 -22.67 14.53 -9.89
N ILE A 287 -21.88 13.45 -9.83
CA ILE A 287 -20.69 13.33 -8.97
C ILE A 287 -19.47 13.81 -9.75
N THR A 288 -18.72 14.75 -9.19
CA THR A 288 -17.45 15.22 -9.74
C THR A 288 -16.33 14.23 -9.39
N PRO A 289 -15.68 13.59 -10.37
CA PRO A 289 -14.56 12.71 -10.10
C PRO A 289 -13.34 13.44 -9.53
N LEU A 290 -12.63 12.79 -8.62
CA LEU A 290 -11.36 13.27 -8.06
C LEU A 290 -10.20 13.00 -9.02
N ALA A 291 -10.16 11.79 -9.56
CA ALA A 291 -9.11 11.36 -10.50
C ALA A 291 -9.62 10.26 -11.44
N ARG A 292 -8.97 10.11 -12.58
CA ARG A 292 -9.15 9.01 -13.51
C ARG A 292 -8.01 8.00 -13.34
N ILE A 293 -8.33 6.71 -13.37
CA ILE A 293 -7.32 5.65 -13.44
C ILE A 293 -6.90 5.49 -14.90
N VAL A 294 -5.66 5.81 -15.20
CA VAL A 294 -5.13 5.80 -16.57
C VAL A 294 -4.65 4.39 -16.95
N SER A 295 -3.84 3.80 -16.09
CA SER A 295 -3.24 2.49 -16.34
C SER A 295 -2.76 1.81 -15.07
N THR A 296 -2.46 0.52 -15.16
CA THR A 296 -1.85 -0.26 -14.07
C THR A 296 -0.73 -1.14 -14.60
N GLY A 297 0.24 -1.50 -13.74
CA GLY A 297 1.31 -2.44 -14.03
C GLY A 297 1.48 -3.45 -12.90
N VAL A 298 1.85 -4.69 -13.24
CA VAL A 298 2.19 -5.75 -12.28
C VAL A 298 3.41 -6.48 -12.79
N SER A 299 4.40 -6.66 -11.95
CA SER A 299 5.67 -7.33 -12.28
C SER A 299 6.02 -8.40 -11.27
N ALA A 300 6.98 -9.24 -11.61
CA ALA A 300 7.58 -10.21 -10.70
C ALA A 300 9.09 -10.29 -10.91
N LEU A 301 9.79 -10.64 -9.83
CA LEU A 301 11.24 -10.81 -9.80
C LEU A 301 11.60 -11.80 -8.68
N SER A 302 12.90 -12.03 -8.43
CA SER A 302 13.31 -12.86 -7.31
C SER A 302 12.70 -12.38 -5.99
N PRO A 303 12.06 -13.26 -5.19
CA PRO A 303 11.51 -12.89 -3.89
C PRO A 303 12.57 -12.35 -2.93
N GLU A 304 13.83 -12.76 -3.08
CA GLU A 304 14.94 -12.35 -2.22
C GLU A 304 15.37 -10.88 -2.39
N ILE A 305 14.88 -10.19 -3.45
CA ILE A 305 15.09 -8.77 -3.73
C ILE A 305 13.79 -8.08 -4.15
N MET A 306 12.68 -8.47 -3.57
CA MET A 306 11.33 -8.00 -3.92
C MET A 306 11.21 -6.47 -3.96
N GLY A 307 12.09 -5.77 -3.24
CA GLY A 307 12.07 -4.30 -3.15
C GLY A 307 12.22 -3.57 -4.49
N LEU A 308 12.75 -4.22 -5.55
CA LEU A 308 12.81 -3.65 -6.90
C LEU A 308 11.56 -3.89 -7.75
N GLY A 309 10.55 -4.60 -7.21
CA GLY A 309 9.26 -4.78 -7.90
C GLY A 309 8.63 -3.51 -8.46
N PRO A 310 8.67 -2.36 -7.74
CA PRO A 310 8.16 -1.09 -8.22
C PRO A 310 8.69 -0.66 -9.59
N VAL A 311 9.94 -0.96 -9.90
CA VAL A 311 10.62 -0.46 -11.11
C VAL A 311 9.92 -0.96 -12.38
N GLU A 312 9.83 -2.27 -12.54
CA GLU A 312 9.24 -2.86 -13.74
C GLU A 312 7.70 -2.66 -13.77
N ALA A 313 7.03 -2.72 -12.61
CA ALA A 313 5.60 -2.42 -12.54
C ALA A 313 5.28 -0.99 -13.00
N SER A 314 6.09 -0.01 -12.59
CA SER A 314 5.95 1.39 -13.02
C SER A 314 6.22 1.58 -14.51
N ARG A 315 7.28 0.95 -15.04
CA ARG A 315 7.57 0.97 -16.49
C ARG A 315 6.41 0.42 -17.30
N GLN A 316 5.78 -0.68 -16.87
CA GLN A 316 4.61 -1.24 -17.53
C GLN A 316 3.40 -0.29 -17.47
N ALA A 317 3.13 0.30 -16.30
CA ALA A 317 2.03 1.24 -16.14
C ALA A 317 2.23 2.48 -17.02
N LEU A 318 3.40 3.10 -17.00
CA LEU A 318 3.74 4.26 -17.83
C LEU A 318 3.66 3.92 -19.34
N SER A 319 4.20 2.79 -19.76
CA SER A 319 4.11 2.32 -21.15
C SER A 319 2.67 2.17 -21.63
N ARG A 320 1.78 1.59 -20.79
CA ARG A 320 0.35 1.46 -21.10
C ARG A 320 -0.37 2.80 -21.16
N ALA A 321 0.07 3.77 -20.36
CA ALA A 321 -0.39 5.14 -20.39
C ALA A 321 0.18 5.93 -21.59
N ARG A 322 1.18 5.39 -22.32
CA ARG A 322 1.99 6.07 -23.32
C ARG A 322 2.73 7.29 -22.75
N MET A 323 3.21 7.14 -21.53
CA MET A 323 3.93 8.15 -20.75
C MET A 323 5.33 7.65 -20.41
N THR A 324 6.18 8.59 -20.01
CA THR A 324 7.50 8.37 -19.43
C THR A 324 7.51 8.84 -17.97
N ILE A 325 8.60 8.64 -17.25
CA ILE A 325 8.73 9.14 -15.87
C ILE A 325 8.75 10.67 -15.80
N ASP A 326 9.16 11.34 -16.87
CA ASP A 326 9.22 12.82 -16.97
C ASP A 326 7.81 13.44 -16.99
N ASP A 327 6.80 12.70 -17.48
CA ASP A 327 5.40 13.13 -17.50
C ASP A 327 4.73 13.05 -16.11
N VAL A 328 5.38 12.39 -15.13
CA VAL A 328 4.86 12.23 -13.76
C VAL A 328 5.17 13.49 -12.95
N ASP A 329 4.13 14.12 -12.41
CA ASP A 329 4.25 15.27 -11.53
C ASP A 329 4.61 14.88 -10.09
N LEU A 330 3.89 13.91 -9.54
CA LEU A 330 4.10 13.38 -8.18
C LEU A 330 4.09 11.85 -8.19
N ALA A 331 4.91 11.26 -7.35
CA ALA A 331 4.97 9.82 -7.19
C ALA A 331 4.88 9.42 -5.70
N GLU A 332 4.13 8.36 -5.44
CA GLU A 332 4.10 7.64 -4.17
C GLU A 332 4.73 6.26 -4.35
N ILE A 333 5.90 6.03 -3.79
CA ILE A 333 6.49 4.69 -3.64
C ILE A 333 6.31 4.27 -2.19
N ASN A 334 5.61 3.16 -1.94
CA ASN A 334 5.45 2.69 -0.57
C ASN A 334 6.81 2.46 0.11
N GLU A 335 7.00 3.07 1.28
CA GLU A 335 8.26 3.06 2.03
C GLU A 335 8.31 1.87 2.99
N ALA A 336 8.29 0.64 2.47
CA ALA A 336 8.51 -0.52 3.32
C ALA A 336 9.91 -0.46 3.98
N PHE A 337 10.92 -0.06 3.19
CA PHE A 337 12.30 0.15 3.62
C PHE A 337 12.94 1.27 2.78
N ALA A 338 13.73 2.13 3.38
CA ALA A 338 14.55 3.10 2.62
C ALA A 338 15.51 2.38 1.66
N ALA A 339 16.07 1.22 2.09
CA ALA A 339 16.88 0.34 1.26
C ALA A 339 16.22 -0.09 -0.05
N GLN A 340 14.88 -0.03 -0.13
CA GLN A 340 14.09 -0.41 -1.28
C GLN A 340 13.63 0.81 -2.09
N VAL A 341 13.19 1.88 -1.43
CA VAL A 341 12.67 3.07 -2.13
C VAL A 341 13.77 3.79 -2.89
N VAL A 342 14.91 4.01 -2.23
CA VAL A 342 16.04 4.74 -2.80
C VAL A 342 16.50 4.14 -4.14
N PRO A 343 16.83 2.85 -4.25
CA PRO A 343 17.25 2.28 -5.52
C PRO A 343 16.09 2.17 -6.53
N SER A 344 14.85 1.98 -6.08
CA SER A 344 13.68 1.96 -6.99
C SER A 344 13.45 3.31 -7.64
N ALA A 345 13.54 4.41 -6.89
CA ALA A 345 13.46 5.76 -7.43
C ALA A 345 14.60 6.06 -8.41
N ALA A 346 15.83 5.68 -8.05
CA ALA A 346 17.01 5.86 -8.91
C ALA A 346 16.90 5.07 -10.23
N ASP A 347 16.48 3.80 -10.17
CA ASP A 347 16.30 2.95 -11.37
C ASP A 347 15.15 3.43 -12.28
N LEU A 348 14.20 4.20 -11.75
CA LEU A 348 13.13 4.86 -12.50
C LEU A 348 13.55 6.22 -13.04
N GLY A 349 14.64 6.82 -12.56
CA GLY A 349 15.00 8.20 -12.86
C GLY A 349 14.11 9.24 -12.14
N LEU A 350 13.49 8.85 -11.02
CA LEU A 350 12.58 9.69 -10.24
C LEU A 350 13.36 10.48 -9.18
N GLY A 351 13.32 11.81 -9.27
CA GLY A 351 13.90 12.69 -8.25
C GLY A 351 13.09 12.69 -6.94
N TRP A 352 13.79 12.91 -5.83
CA TRP A 352 13.15 12.93 -4.49
C TRP A 352 12.18 14.10 -4.31
N GLU A 353 12.32 15.17 -5.10
CA GLU A 353 11.42 16.34 -5.07
C GLU A 353 10.00 16.03 -5.54
N LYS A 354 9.82 14.95 -6.32
CA LYS A 354 8.51 14.46 -6.76
C LYS A 354 8.01 13.27 -5.92
N LEU A 355 8.87 12.70 -5.08
CA LEU A 355 8.64 11.44 -4.39
C LEU A 355 8.13 11.66 -2.96
N ASN A 356 6.97 11.08 -2.62
CA ASN A 356 6.42 11.05 -1.25
C ASN A 356 6.52 12.42 -0.57
N VAL A 357 6.00 13.45 -1.24
CA VAL A 357 6.21 14.87 -0.88
C VAL A 357 5.59 15.27 0.46
N ASN A 358 4.73 14.44 1.03
CA ASN A 358 4.11 14.65 2.35
C ASN A 358 4.62 13.65 3.41
N GLY A 359 5.75 12.98 3.16
CA GLY A 359 6.21 11.84 3.93
C GLY A 359 5.50 10.54 3.53
N GLY A 360 5.99 9.41 4.00
CA GLY A 360 5.47 8.09 3.61
C GLY A 360 5.46 7.09 4.76
N ALA A 361 5.45 5.80 4.43
CA ALA A 361 5.19 4.72 5.37
C ALA A 361 6.23 4.58 6.50
N ILE A 362 7.47 5.04 6.33
CA ILE A 362 8.46 5.09 7.41
C ILE A 362 7.95 5.99 8.53
N ALA A 363 7.29 7.09 8.18
CA ALA A 363 6.70 8.01 9.14
C ALA A 363 5.29 7.59 9.57
N VAL A 364 4.35 7.42 8.62
CA VAL A 364 2.93 7.23 8.95
C VAL A 364 2.54 5.77 9.17
N GLY A 365 3.25 4.80 8.57
CA GLY A 365 3.00 3.37 8.74
C GLY A 365 2.56 2.64 7.47
N HIS A 366 2.59 1.29 7.56
CA HIS A 366 2.30 0.36 6.47
C HIS A 366 1.43 -0.82 6.92
N PRO A 367 0.13 -0.65 7.17
CA PRO A 367 -0.79 -1.77 7.29
C PRO A 367 -0.93 -2.45 5.92
N PHE A 368 -0.48 -3.70 5.78
CA PHE A 368 -0.21 -4.33 4.47
C PHE A 368 -1.41 -4.29 3.52
N GLY A 369 -2.54 -4.86 3.91
CA GLY A 369 -3.74 -4.88 3.07
C GLY A 369 -4.36 -3.51 2.79
N MET A 370 -4.19 -2.55 3.71
CA MET A 370 -4.67 -1.17 3.57
C MET A 370 -3.88 -0.35 2.56
N THR A 371 -2.58 -0.61 2.43
CA THR A 371 -1.62 0.38 1.90
C THR A 371 -1.89 0.79 0.46
N GLY A 372 -2.35 -0.09 -0.42
CA GLY A 372 -2.71 0.30 -1.79
C GLY A 372 -3.77 1.40 -1.83
N ALA A 373 -4.90 1.21 -1.14
CA ALA A 373 -5.96 2.23 -1.05
C ALA A 373 -5.50 3.48 -0.28
N ARG A 374 -4.59 3.33 0.70
CA ARG A 374 -4.02 4.47 1.42
C ARG A 374 -3.18 5.34 0.52
N ILE A 375 -2.22 4.79 -0.23
CA ILE A 375 -1.38 5.60 -1.12
C ILE A 375 -2.17 6.16 -2.29
N THR A 376 -3.19 5.46 -2.79
CA THR A 376 -4.17 6.03 -3.75
C THR A 376 -4.84 7.28 -3.16
N THR A 377 -5.33 7.20 -1.91
CA THR A 377 -5.93 8.34 -1.20
C THR A 377 -4.95 9.49 -1.06
N THR A 378 -3.72 9.20 -0.62
CA THR A 378 -2.66 10.19 -0.45
C THR A 378 -2.28 10.85 -1.77
N LEU A 379 -2.11 10.07 -2.84
CA LEU A 379 -1.74 10.60 -4.16
C LEU A 379 -2.83 11.50 -4.75
N VAL A 380 -4.11 11.09 -4.68
CA VAL A 380 -5.25 11.92 -5.10
C VAL A 380 -5.26 13.25 -4.35
N ASN A 381 -5.10 13.23 -3.03
CA ASN A 381 -5.03 14.43 -2.21
C ASN A 381 -3.78 15.28 -2.51
N SER A 382 -2.63 14.64 -2.72
CA SER A 382 -1.37 15.34 -3.05
C SER A 382 -1.45 16.07 -4.38
N LEU A 383 -2.02 15.45 -5.42
CA LEU A 383 -2.22 16.08 -6.73
C LEU A 383 -3.10 17.34 -6.60
N SER A 384 -4.19 17.27 -5.82
CA SER A 384 -5.05 18.43 -5.56
C SER A 384 -4.35 19.50 -4.71
N TRP A 385 -3.62 19.09 -3.65
CA TRP A 385 -2.96 20.00 -2.72
C TRP A 385 -1.84 20.80 -3.35
N HIS A 386 -1.05 20.16 -4.21
CA HIS A 386 0.11 20.75 -4.86
C HIS A 386 -0.19 21.29 -6.28
N ASP A 387 -1.47 21.29 -6.70
CA ASP A 387 -1.92 21.67 -8.05
C ASP A 387 -1.12 20.95 -9.15
N ARG A 388 -1.15 19.62 -9.09
CA ARG A 388 -0.47 18.71 -10.03
C ARG A 388 -1.49 17.83 -10.75
N GLN A 389 -1.10 17.27 -11.90
CA GLN A 389 -2.02 16.55 -12.79
C GLN A 389 -1.81 15.05 -12.82
N ILE A 390 -0.59 14.59 -13.05
CA ILE A 390 -0.26 13.17 -13.26
C ILE A 390 0.44 12.60 -12.04
N GLY A 391 -0.15 11.53 -11.50
CA GLY A 391 0.38 10.81 -10.36
C GLY A 391 0.74 9.37 -10.70
N LEU A 392 1.87 8.91 -10.14
CA LEU A 392 2.29 7.50 -10.16
C LEU A 392 2.30 6.96 -8.72
N GLU A 393 1.58 5.88 -8.45
CA GLU A 393 1.79 5.11 -7.24
C GLU A 393 2.38 3.74 -7.55
N THR A 394 3.26 3.26 -6.68
CA THR A 394 3.87 1.94 -6.84
C THR A 394 4.34 1.37 -5.51
N MET A 395 4.45 0.04 -5.46
CA MET A 395 4.88 -0.65 -4.25
C MET A 395 5.55 -1.98 -4.55
N CYS A 396 6.49 -2.34 -3.69
CA CYS A 396 7.04 -3.68 -3.60
C CYS A 396 6.03 -4.62 -2.92
N VAL A 397 6.09 -5.89 -3.28
CA VAL A 397 5.13 -6.89 -2.82
C VAL A 397 5.88 -8.16 -2.41
N GLY A 398 5.54 -8.70 -1.26
CA GLY A 398 6.07 -9.97 -0.79
C GLY A 398 5.97 -11.08 -1.85
N GLY A 399 6.90 -12.04 -1.80
CA GLY A 399 6.98 -13.08 -2.81
C GLY A 399 7.62 -12.65 -4.13
N GLY A 400 8.28 -11.47 -4.18
CA GLY A 400 8.99 -11.01 -5.37
C GLY A 400 8.10 -10.43 -6.45
N GLN A 401 7.25 -9.45 -6.10
CA GLN A 401 6.36 -8.79 -7.04
C GLN A 401 6.44 -7.27 -6.91
N GLY A 402 5.88 -6.57 -7.88
CA GLY A 402 5.63 -5.13 -7.85
C GLY A 402 4.29 -4.78 -8.45
N MET A 403 3.72 -3.68 -8.02
CA MET A 403 2.48 -3.16 -8.58
C MET A 403 2.52 -1.65 -8.70
N ALA A 404 1.95 -1.10 -9.78
CA ALA A 404 1.89 0.33 -10.03
C ALA A 404 0.56 0.75 -10.65
N MET A 405 0.20 2.01 -10.46
CA MET A 405 -0.95 2.66 -11.09
C MET A 405 -0.61 4.10 -11.45
N VAL A 406 -1.04 4.54 -12.63
CA VAL A 406 -1.01 5.93 -13.06
C VAL A 406 -2.41 6.50 -12.95
N ILE A 407 -2.53 7.64 -12.29
CA ILE A 407 -3.78 8.39 -12.19
C ILE A 407 -3.62 9.81 -12.73
N GLU A 408 -4.72 10.37 -13.18
CA GLU A 408 -4.82 11.77 -13.63
C GLU A 408 -5.89 12.49 -12.82
N ARG A 409 -5.52 13.61 -12.20
CA ARG A 409 -6.45 14.46 -11.44
C ARG A 409 -7.53 15.03 -12.36
N MET A 410 -8.78 15.08 -11.88
CA MET A 410 -9.94 15.62 -12.60
C MET A 410 -10.56 16.85 -11.92
N SER A 411 -10.31 17.07 -10.61
CA SER A 411 -10.85 18.19 -9.85
C SER A 411 -9.83 18.81 -8.89
#